data_1bcc514a78c57f37df125b9ab27e8b89
#
_entry.id   1bcc514a78c57f37df125b9ab27e8b89
#
_cell.length_a   1.000
_cell.length_b   1.000
_cell.length_c   1.000
_cell.angle_alpha   90.00
_cell.angle_beta   90.00
_cell.angle_gamma   90.00
#
_symmetry.space_group_name_H-M   'P 1'
#
loop_
_entity.id
_entity.type
_entity.pdbx_description
1 polymer ?
#
loop_
_entity_poly.entity_id
_entity_poly.type
_entity_poly.pdbx_seq_one_letter_code
_entity_poly.pdbx_strand_id
1 'polypeptide(L)'
;MEKALVIIDIQNDITKNYKDIIDKINQAIDWAAAKGLPVIYIRHENLSRKTRTFKPGTAGAELASDLKIVSNNIFTKDKGNALTSAEFSAFIEKHNINELYITGADAVACVKSTCYNMRKADYKVNVLKECITSYDKRKLDEMLNYYESKGCRLMSLKDLD
;
A
#
# COMPACT_ATOMS: atom_id res chain seq x y z
N MET A 1 19.38 5.06 7.57
CA MET A 1 18.44 4.41 6.65
C MET A 1 17.02 4.69 7.10
N GLU A 2 16.31 5.46 6.29
CA GLU A 2 14.97 5.89 6.65
C GLU A 2 13.92 4.91 6.14
N LYS A 3 12.88 4.69 6.94
CA LYS A 3 11.83 3.72 6.68
C LYS A 3 10.47 4.41 6.64
N ALA A 4 9.50 3.82 5.95
CA ALA A 4 8.12 4.31 5.94
C ALA A 4 7.14 3.15 5.79
N LEU A 5 5.93 3.35 6.30
CA LEU A 5 4.81 2.45 6.09
C LEU A 5 3.96 3.02 4.94
N VAL A 6 3.61 2.17 3.98
CA VAL A 6 2.80 2.56 2.82
C VAL A 6 1.52 1.74 2.78
N ILE A 7 0.38 2.42 2.68
CA ILE A 7 -0.93 1.80 2.55
C ILE A 7 -1.44 2.05 1.13
N ILE A 8 -1.66 0.97 0.36
CA ILE A 8 -2.02 1.06 -1.06
C ILE A 8 -3.51 0.79 -1.27
N ASP A 9 -4.21 1.79 -1.80
CA ASP A 9 -5.56 1.69 -2.37
C ASP A 9 -6.65 1.17 -1.43
N ILE A 10 -6.57 1.49 -0.15
CA ILE A 10 -7.64 1.16 0.82
C ILE A 10 -8.66 2.29 0.80
N GLN A 11 -9.56 2.21 -0.17
CA GLN A 11 -10.55 3.25 -0.50
C GLN A 11 -11.96 2.68 -0.43
N ASN A 12 -12.96 3.55 -0.29
CA ASN A 12 -14.35 3.14 -0.03
C ASN A 12 -14.92 2.18 -1.07
N ASP A 13 -14.64 2.40 -2.35
CA ASP A 13 -15.25 1.59 -3.43
C ASP A 13 -14.92 0.09 -3.34
N ILE A 14 -13.81 -0.28 -2.72
CA ILE A 14 -13.38 -1.68 -2.69
C ILE A 14 -13.36 -2.28 -1.28
N THR A 15 -13.72 -1.52 -0.25
CA THR A 15 -13.61 -1.98 1.13
C THR A 15 -14.45 -3.20 1.43
N LYS A 16 -15.60 -3.37 0.77
CA LYS A 16 -16.44 -4.56 0.99
C LYS A 16 -15.69 -5.87 0.71
N ASN A 17 -14.69 -5.84 -0.18
CA ASN A 17 -13.91 -7.02 -0.54
C ASN A 17 -12.62 -7.15 0.28
N TYR A 18 -12.21 -6.08 0.97
CA TYR A 18 -10.91 -6.00 1.65
C TYR A 18 -11.02 -5.56 3.10
N LYS A 19 -12.23 -5.54 3.64
CA LYS A 19 -12.48 -5.05 5.00
C LYS A 19 -11.74 -5.84 6.06
N ASP A 20 -11.51 -7.11 5.79
CA ASP A 20 -10.84 -8.04 6.72
C ASP A 20 -9.42 -7.62 7.08
N ILE A 21 -8.76 -6.82 6.25
CA ILE A 21 -7.37 -6.39 6.53
C ILE A 21 -7.27 -5.01 7.19
N ILE A 22 -8.36 -4.24 7.26
CA ILE A 22 -8.28 -2.85 7.75
C ILE A 22 -7.80 -2.81 9.21
N ASP A 23 -8.32 -3.69 10.06
CA ASP A 23 -7.87 -3.76 11.46
C ASP A 23 -6.39 -4.10 11.56
N LYS A 24 -5.90 -4.99 10.71
CA LYS A 24 -4.48 -5.36 10.67
C LYS A 24 -3.62 -4.20 10.18
N ILE A 25 -4.09 -3.49 9.16
CA ILE A 25 -3.40 -2.30 8.68
C ILE A 25 -3.36 -1.23 9.78
N ASN A 26 -4.46 -1.04 10.51
CA ASN A 26 -4.49 -0.09 11.62
C ASN A 26 -3.47 -0.44 12.71
N GLN A 27 -3.25 -1.72 12.98
CA GLN A 27 -2.17 -2.17 13.89
C GLN A 27 -0.80 -1.77 13.37
N ALA A 28 -0.56 -1.93 12.07
CA ALA A 28 0.70 -1.50 11.45
C ALA A 28 0.86 0.02 11.53
N ILE A 29 -0.22 0.77 11.33
CA ILE A 29 -0.21 2.23 11.46
C ILE A 29 0.17 2.64 12.88
N ASP A 30 -0.44 2.01 13.89
CA ASP A 30 -0.11 2.29 15.29
C ASP A 30 1.37 2.03 15.59
N TRP A 31 1.89 0.92 15.07
CA TRP A 31 3.31 0.60 15.21
C TRP A 31 4.19 1.68 14.57
N ALA A 32 3.91 2.04 13.32
CA ALA A 32 4.72 3.03 12.59
C ALA A 32 4.69 4.39 13.29
N ALA A 33 3.50 4.82 13.74
CA ALA A 33 3.35 6.07 14.46
C ALA A 33 4.14 6.07 15.77
N ALA A 34 4.10 4.96 16.52
CA ALA A 34 4.85 4.83 17.78
C ALA A 34 6.37 4.87 17.55
N LYS A 35 6.84 4.41 16.39
CA LYS A 35 8.25 4.43 16.00
C LYS A 35 8.68 5.75 15.35
N GLY A 36 7.76 6.67 15.13
CA GLY A 36 8.04 7.92 14.43
C GLY A 36 8.31 7.75 12.94
N LEU A 37 7.86 6.64 12.36
CA LEU A 37 8.01 6.40 10.92
C LEU A 37 6.91 7.15 10.14
N PRO A 38 7.24 7.74 8.98
CA PRO A 38 6.20 8.28 8.12
C PRO A 38 5.19 7.22 7.73
N VAL A 39 3.91 7.58 7.80
CA VAL A 39 2.80 6.77 7.31
C VAL A 39 2.28 7.43 6.04
N ILE A 40 2.28 6.67 4.95
CA ILE A 40 1.98 7.18 3.61
C ILE A 40 0.77 6.44 3.06
N TYR A 41 -0.19 7.19 2.56
CA TYR A 41 -1.43 6.65 1.99
C TYR A 41 -1.42 6.89 0.48
N ILE A 42 -1.60 5.82 -0.29
CA ILE A 42 -1.70 5.91 -1.75
C ILE A 42 -3.16 5.72 -2.13
N ARG A 43 -3.69 6.66 -2.92
CA ARG A 43 -5.03 6.58 -3.49
C ARG A 43 -4.90 6.35 -4.99
N HIS A 44 -5.74 5.47 -5.50
CA HIS A 44 -5.86 5.27 -6.93
C HIS A 44 -7.05 6.07 -7.46
N GLU A 45 -6.87 6.76 -8.59
CA GLU A 45 -7.97 7.42 -9.30
C GLU A 45 -8.02 6.88 -10.72
N ASN A 46 -9.19 6.36 -11.10
CA ASN A 46 -9.42 5.90 -12.46
C ASN A 46 -9.91 7.05 -13.33
N LEU A 47 -9.10 7.41 -14.31
CA LEU A 47 -9.41 8.52 -15.21
C LEU A 47 -10.26 8.08 -16.41
N SER A 48 -10.41 6.76 -16.62
CA SER A 48 -11.20 6.22 -17.72
C SER A 48 -12.70 6.41 -17.47
N ARG A 49 -13.44 6.83 -18.49
CA ARG A 49 -14.90 6.95 -18.44
C ARG A 49 -15.60 5.60 -18.28
N LYS A 50 -14.92 4.50 -18.59
CA LYS A 50 -15.48 3.14 -18.57
C LYS A 50 -15.46 2.50 -17.19
N THR A 51 -14.67 3.01 -16.26
CA THR A 51 -14.59 2.46 -14.91
C THR A 51 -15.56 3.17 -13.98
N ARG A 52 -16.13 2.41 -13.02
CA ARG A 52 -17.09 2.95 -12.04
C ARG A 52 -16.46 3.16 -10.67
N THR A 53 -15.28 2.57 -10.43
CA THR A 53 -14.59 2.65 -9.14
C THR A 53 -13.51 3.72 -9.16
N PHE A 54 -13.25 4.30 -8.01
CA PHE A 54 -12.17 5.28 -7.79
C PHE A 54 -12.23 6.49 -8.72
N LYS A 55 -13.44 6.96 -9.01
CA LYS A 55 -13.57 8.15 -9.85
C LYS A 55 -13.16 9.40 -9.07
N PRO A 56 -12.35 10.29 -9.69
CA PRO A 56 -11.94 11.53 -9.04
C PRO A 56 -13.13 12.33 -8.51
N GLY A 57 -13.00 12.84 -7.28
CA GLY A 57 -14.03 13.67 -6.66
C GLY A 57 -15.21 12.92 -6.07
N THR A 58 -15.21 11.59 -6.08
CA THR A 58 -16.30 10.80 -5.51
C THR A 58 -15.96 10.29 -4.11
N ALA A 59 -16.99 10.03 -3.30
CA ALA A 59 -16.80 9.41 -1.99
C ALA A 59 -16.16 8.03 -2.10
N GLY A 60 -16.42 7.30 -3.20
CA GLY A 60 -15.83 5.97 -3.44
C GLY A 60 -14.32 6.00 -3.59
N ALA A 61 -13.76 7.10 -4.08
CA ALA A 61 -12.32 7.27 -4.25
C ALA A 61 -11.62 7.72 -2.96
N GLU A 62 -12.37 8.13 -1.94
CA GLU A 62 -11.77 8.54 -0.66
C GLU A 62 -11.24 7.33 0.11
N LEU A 63 -10.26 7.57 0.97
CA LEU A 63 -9.72 6.53 1.87
C LEU A 63 -10.85 5.95 2.73
N ALA A 64 -10.76 4.64 3.00
CA ALA A 64 -11.79 3.95 3.77
C ALA A 64 -12.03 4.61 5.12
N SER A 65 -13.30 4.73 5.51
CA SER A 65 -13.68 5.42 6.76
C SER A 65 -13.14 4.75 8.02
N ASP A 66 -12.92 3.42 7.98
CA ASP A 66 -12.40 2.67 9.12
C ASP A 66 -10.86 2.67 9.19
N LEU A 67 -10.19 3.23 8.18
CA LEU A 67 -8.74 3.31 8.15
C LEU A 67 -8.27 4.48 9.02
N LYS A 68 -7.30 4.24 9.90
CA LYS A 68 -6.70 5.30 10.71
C LYS A 68 -5.88 6.23 9.82
N ILE A 69 -6.14 7.53 9.93
CA ILE A 69 -5.38 8.56 9.20
C ILE A 69 -4.57 9.35 10.24
N VAL A 70 -3.27 9.13 10.25
CA VAL A 70 -2.35 9.74 11.24
C VAL A 70 -1.41 10.76 10.61
N SER A 71 -1.49 10.97 9.29
CA SER A 71 -0.64 11.94 8.59
C SER A 71 -1.37 12.50 7.38
N ASN A 72 -0.82 13.57 6.83
CA ASN A 72 -1.29 14.17 5.58
C ASN A 72 -0.49 13.69 4.36
N ASN A 73 0.30 12.63 4.52
CA ASN A 73 1.09 12.07 3.42
C ASN A 73 0.18 11.21 2.54
N ILE A 74 -0.72 11.85 1.81
CA ILE A 74 -1.70 11.20 0.95
C ILE A 74 -1.38 11.57 -0.50
N PHE A 75 -1.06 10.57 -1.31
CA PHE A 75 -0.66 10.77 -2.70
C PHE A 75 -1.57 9.98 -3.62
N THR A 76 -1.88 10.57 -4.77
CA THR A 76 -2.78 9.98 -5.75
C THR A 76 -2.00 9.49 -6.97
N LYS A 77 -2.39 8.33 -7.48
CA LYS A 77 -1.84 7.75 -8.71
C LYS A 77 -2.99 7.35 -9.65
N ASP A 78 -2.68 7.20 -10.93
CA ASP A 78 -3.63 6.67 -11.92
C ASP A 78 -3.09 5.42 -12.64
N LYS A 79 -1.96 4.89 -12.19
CA LYS A 79 -1.35 3.66 -12.68
C LYS A 79 -1.20 2.67 -11.52
N GLY A 80 -0.99 1.38 -11.84
CA GLY A 80 -0.81 0.37 -10.80
C GLY A 80 0.39 0.64 -9.90
N ASN A 81 1.51 1.00 -10.49
CA ASN A 81 2.75 1.28 -9.76
C ASN A 81 2.68 2.62 -9.03
N ALA A 82 2.77 2.61 -7.71
CA ALA A 82 2.70 3.84 -6.90
C ALA A 82 3.85 4.80 -7.20
N LEU A 83 5.01 4.29 -7.65
CA LEU A 83 6.15 5.15 -8.00
C LEU A 83 5.86 6.08 -9.18
N THR A 84 4.82 5.81 -9.96
CA THR A 84 4.40 6.70 -11.04
C THR A 84 3.75 7.99 -10.52
N SER A 85 3.34 8.02 -9.24
CA SER A 85 2.94 9.28 -8.60
C SER A 85 4.20 10.12 -8.38
N ALA A 86 4.31 11.24 -9.10
CA ALA A 86 5.47 12.11 -8.99
C ALA A 86 5.63 12.67 -7.57
N GLU A 87 4.50 12.97 -6.91
CA GLU A 87 4.52 13.50 -5.54
C GLU A 87 5.00 12.46 -4.53
N PHE A 88 4.56 11.21 -4.67
CA PHE A 88 5.02 10.13 -3.80
C PHE A 88 6.51 9.87 -4.00
N SER A 89 6.95 9.74 -5.25
CA SER A 89 8.37 9.52 -5.56
C SER A 89 9.24 10.65 -5.04
N ALA A 90 8.79 11.91 -5.18
CA ALA A 90 9.52 13.06 -4.65
C ALA A 90 9.58 13.03 -3.12
N PHE A 91 8.51 12.60 -2.45
CA PHE A 91 8.46 12.52 -0.99
C PHE A 91 9.49 11.51 -0.46
N ILE A 92 9.51 10.29 -1.01
CA ILE A 92 10.43 9.26 -0.53
C ILE A 92 11.88 9.63 -0.84
N GLU A 93 12.14 10.30 -1.96
CA GLU A 93 13.47 10.78 -2.30
C GLU A 93 13.92 11.90 -1.36
N LYS A 94 13.07 12.90 -1.14
CA LYS A 94 13.35 14.03 -0.26
C LYS A 94 13.67 13.60 1.16
N HIS A 95 12.99 12.59 1.66
CA HIS A 95 13.16 12.09 3.04
C HIS A 95 14.16 10.94 3.14
N ASN A 96 14.88 10.63 2.06
CA ASN A 96 15.88 9.57 2.01
C ASN A 96 15.33 8.21 2.46
N ILE A 97 14.06 7.94 2.17
CA ILE A 97 13.42 6.68 2.50
C ILE A 97 13.90 5.62 1.51
N ASN A 98 14.46 4.55 2.03
CA ASN A 98 14.99 3.45 1.21
C ASN A 98 14.49 2.08 1.66
N GLU A 99 13.67 2.03 2.69
CA GLU A 99 13.04 0.80 3.16
C GLU A 99 11.55 1.07 3.37
N LEU A 100 10.70 0.22 2.77
CA LEU A 100 9.26 0.44 2.75
C LEU A 100 8.55 -0.81 3.26
N TYR A 101 7.60 -0.59 4.16
CA TYR A 101 6.69 -1.62 4.66
C TYR A 101 5.38 -1.48 3.88
N ILE A 102 4.99 -2.52 3.14
CA ILE A 102 3.89 -2.44 2.18
C ILE A 102 2.67 -3.16 2.72
N THR A 103 1.54 -2.46 2.65
CA THR A 103 0.21 -2.95 2.99
C THR A 103 -0.78 -2.55 1.90
N GLY A 104 -1.95 -3.17 1.89
CA GLY A 104 -3.05 -2.71 1.05
C GLY A 104 -3.57 -3.75 0.08
N ALA A 105 -4.11 -3.28 -1.05
CA ALA A 105 -4.75 -4.11 -2.07
C ALA A 105 -4.57 -3.49 -3.47
N ASP A 106 -4.75 -4.21 -4.52
CA ASP A 106 -4.93 -5.65 -4.59
C ASP A 106 -3.57 -6.34 -4.73
N ALA A 107 -3.41 -7.46 -4.06
CA ALA A 107 -2.14 -8.20 -4.05
C ALA A 107 -1.68 -8.65 -5.44
N VAL A 108 -2.60 -8.86 -6.38
CA VAL A 108 -2.27 -9.28 -7.76
C VAL A 108 -2.20 -8.10 -8.73
N ALA A 109 -2.46 -6.88 -8.27
CA ALA A 109 -2.51 -5.68 -9.13
C ALA A 109 -1.60 -4.57 -8.60
N CYS A 110 -2.16 -3.58 -7.90
CA CYS A 110 -1.38 -2.40 -7.48
C CYS A 110 -0.26 -2.72 -6.49
N VAL A 111 -0.50 -3.64 -5.54
CA VAL A 111 0.56 -4.06 -4.61
C VAL A 111 1.67 -4.77 -5.37
N LYS A 112 1.32 -5.71 -6.26
CA LYS A 112 2.29 -6.44 -7.08
C LYS A 112 3.16 -5.48 -7.90
N SER A 113 2.53 -4.59 -8.66
CA SER A 113 3.23 -3.64 -9.52
C SER A 113 4.16 -2.72 -8.72
N THR A 114 3.68 -2.24 -7.59
CA THR A 114 4.46 -1.34 -6.72
C THR A 114 5.67 -2.06 -6.14
N CYS A 115 5.48 -3.26 -5.58
CA CYS A 115 6.59 -4.04 -5.01
C CYS A 115 7.64 -4.38 -6.06
N TYR A 116 7.21 -4.83 -7.24
CA TYR A 116 8.12 -5.13 -8.33
C TYR A 116 8.98 -3.91 -8.70
N ASN A 117 8.35 -2.77 -8.91
CA ASN A 117 9.05 -1.57 -9.33
C ASN A 117 9.93 -0.98 -8.23
N MET A 118 9.51 -1.08 -6.97
CA MET A 118 10.36 -0.68 -5.85
C MET A 118 11.62 -1.53 -5.77
N ARG A 119 11.50 -2.85 -5.94
CA ARG A 119 12.67 -3.73 -5.97
C ARG A 119 13.58 -3.44 -7.16
N LYS A 120 12.98 -3.17 -8.31
CA LYS A 120 13.75 -2.79 -9.50
C LYS A 120 14.54 -1.49 -9.28
N ALA A 121 14.03 -0.59 -8.46
CA ALA A 121 14.67 0.67 -8.09
C ALA A 121 15.56 0.53 -6.85
N ASP A 122 15.81 -0.68 -6.38
CA ASP A 122 16.70 -1.02 -5.24
C ASP A 122 16.21 -0.56 -3.86
N TYR A 123 14.90 -0.30 -3.72
CA TYR A 123 14.33 -0.11 -2.38
C TYR A 123 14.25 -1.44 -1.64
N LYS A 124 14.50 -1.42 -0.34
CA LYS A 124 14.15 -2.54 0.52
C LYS A 124 12.65 -2.57 0.71
N VAL A 125 12.04 -3.72 0.45
CA VAL A 125 10.58 -3.88 0.52
C VAL A 125 10.24 -4.99 1.49
N ASN A 126 9.47 -4.64 2.51
CA ASN A 126 8.92 -5.58 3.49
C ASN A 126 7.40 -5.65 3.25
N VAL A 127 6.90 -6.83 2.93
CA VAL A 127 5.46 -7.03 2.74
C VAL A 127 4.89 -7.60 4.03
N LEU A 128 3.92 -6.89 4.63
CA LEU A 128 3.25 -7.34 5.85
C LEU A 128 2.14 -8.30 5.45
N LYS A 129 2.34 -9.59 5.71
CA LYS A 129 1.48 -10.66 5.18
C LYS A 129 0.01 -10.54 5.58
N GLU A 130 -0.27 -10.13 6.81
CA GLU A 130 -1.64 -9.98 7.30
C GLU A 130 -2.31 -8.69 6.81
N CYS A 131 -1.54 -7.80 6.19
CA CYS A 131 -1.99 -6.47 5.79
C CYS A 131 -2.17 -6.32 4.29
N ILE A 132 -2.08 -7.40 3.53
CA ILE A 132 -2.37 -7.41 2.09
C ILE A 132 -3.51 -8.37 1.80
N THR A 133 -4.28 -8.09 0.77
CA THR A 133 -5.35 -8.99 0.35
C THR A 133 -5.64 -8.83 -1.15
N SER A 134 -6.43 -9.75 -1.68
CA SER A 134 -6.89 -9.74 -3.05
C SER A 134 -8.38 -9.98 -3.10
N TYR A 135 -9.00 -9.54 -4.17
CA TYR A 135 -10.38 -9.90 -4.49
C TYR A 135 -10.54 -11.43 -4.52
N ASP A 136 -9.58 -12.12 -5.15
CA ASP A 136 -9.53 -13.58 -5.15
C ASP A 136 -8.52 -14.06 -4.10
N LYS A 137 -9.04 -14.46 -2.93
CA LYS A 137 -8.22 -14.89 -1.80
C LYS A 137 -7.37 -16.13 -2.11
N ARG A 138 -7.77 -16.92 -3.10
CA ARG A 138 -7.02 -18.13 -3.49
C ARG A 138 -5.66 -17.81 -4.07
N LYS A 139 -5.45 -16.58 -4.53
CA LYS A 139 -4.18 -16.14 -5.13
C LYS A 139 -3.16 -15.62 -4.13
N LEU A 140 -3.54 -15.48 -2.86
CA LEU A 140 -2.65 -14.85 -1.88
C LEU A 140 -1.34 -15.61 -1.67
N ASP A 141 -1.40 -16.94 -1.51
CA ASP A 141 -0.18 -17.73 -1.30
C ASP A 141 0.77 -17.65 -2.49
N GLU A 142 0.21 -17.73 -3.70
CA GLU A 142 0.98 -17.56 -4.92
C GLU A 142 1.67 -16.19 -4.98
N MET A 143 0.94 -15.15 -4.57
CA MET A 143 1.49 -13.80 -4.58
C MET A 143 2.58 -13.61 -3.53
N LEU A 144 2.44 -14.22 -2.34
CA LEU A 144 3.51 -14.17 -1.34
C LEU A 144 4.78 -14.80 -1.89
N ASN A 145 4.67 -15.94 -2.56
CA ASN A 145 5.82 -16.58 -3.21
C ASN A 145 6.42 -15.67 -4.31
N TYR A 146 5.58 -14.99 -5.06
CA TYR A 146 6.02 -14.06 -6.09
C TYR A 146 6.83 -12.91 -5.47
N TYR A 147 6.33 -12.27 -4.42
CA TYR A 147 7.04 -11.16 -3.77
C TYR A 147 8.42 -11.60 -3.30
N GLU A 148 8.48 -12.75 -2.64
CA GLU A 148 9.73 -13.29 -2.15
C GLU A 148 10.71 -13.57 -3.30
N SER A 149 10.21 -14.09 -4.42
CA SER A 149 11.04 -14.35 -5.61
C SER A 149 11.63 -13.06 -6.22
N LYS A 150 11.00 -11.91 -5.96
CA LYS A 150 11.49 -10.60 -6.44
C LYS A 150 12.39 -9.90 -5.40
N GLY A 151 12.68 -10.56 -4.29
CA GLY A 151 13.57 -10.02 -3.27
C GLY A 151 12.87 -9.19 -2.20
N CYS A 152 11.52 -9.25 -2.13
CA CYS A 152 10.80 -8.67 -1.01
C CYS A 152 10.94 -9.57 0.21
N ARG A 153 11.00 -8.96 1.38
CA ARG A 153 10.98 -9.70 2.64
C ARG A 153 9.52 -9.83 3.11
N LEU A 154 9.10 -11.04 3.43
CA LEU A 154 7.78 -11.27 4.01
C LEU A 154 7.88 -11.15 5.53
N MET A 155 6.99 -10.37 6.14
CA MET A 155 6.96 -10.16 7.59
C MET A 155 5.55 -10.32 8.13
N SER A 156 5.45 -10.82 9.35
CA SER A 156 4.20 -10.80 10.11
C SER A 156 4.18 -9.59 11.03
N LEU A 157 2.98 -9.15 11.44
CA LEU A 157 2.85 -8.07 12.42
C LEU A 157 3.61 -8.35 13.71
N LYS A 158 3.62 -9.61 14.16
CA LYS A 158 4.35 -10.02 15.37
C LYS A 158 5.86 -9.86 15.25
N ASP A 159 6.38 -9.74 14.03
CA ASP A 159 7.82 -9.56 13.78
C ASP A 159 8.23 -8.09 13.83
N LEU A 160 7.27 -7.17 13.96
CA LEU A 160 7.54 -5.74 14.10
C LEU A 160 7.95 -5.45 15.55
N ASP A 161 9.03 -4.71 15.72
CA ASP A 161 9.61 -4.44 17.04
C ASP A 161 8.99 -3.22 17.77
#